data_ecf80d7c10e30442c1f087b02ded1f9b
#
_entry.id   ecf80d7c10e30442c1f087b02ded1f9b
#
_cell.length_a   1.000
_cell.length_b   1.000
_cell.length_c   1.000
_cell.angle_alpha   90.00
_cell.angle_beta   90.00
_cell.angle_gamma   90.00
#
_symmetry.space_group_name_H-M   'P 1'
#
loop_
_entity.id
_entity.type
_entity.pdbx_description
1 polymer ?
#
loop_
_entity_poly.entity_id
_entity_poly.type
_entity_poly.pdbx_seq_one_letter_code
_entity_poly.pdbx_strand_id
1 'polypeptide(L)'
;MSEEREDLTFAKYGTAVRELAQLVADDGYQPDMILAIARGGLFVAGSLGYALGVKNLYVMNVEFYTGVNERLDVPVMLPPYVDFVDTNAARILVADDVADTGHTLEYVRSFCEGKVAEVRTAVVDEKPQSIVKCDYV
;
A
#
# COMPACT_ATOMS: atom_id res chain seq x y z
N MET A 1 21.85 -7.32 18.91
CA MET A 1 22.23 -7.28 17.50
C MET A 1 21.94 -5.90 16.96
N SER A 2 22.90 -5.30 16.36
CA SER A 2 22.64 -4.05 15.69
C SER A 2 21.88 -4.33 14.40
N GLU A 3 20.77 -3.70 14.24
CA GLU A 3 20.07 -3.74 12.99
C GLU A 3 20.83 -2.90 11.99
N GLU A 4 21.11 -3.47 10.84
CA GLU A 4 21.63 -2.68 9.74
C GLU A 4 20.53 -1.75 9.28
N ARG A 5 20.79 -0.46 9.41
CA ARG A 5 19.94 0.54 8.80
C ARG A 5 20.37 0.71 7.38
N GLU A 6 19.46 0.41 6.49
CA GLU A 6 19.64 0.73 5.11
C GLU A 6 19.10 2.14 4.87
N ASP A 7 19.97 3.06 4.51
CA ASP A 7 19.54 4.41 4.16
C ASP A 7 18.94 4.39 2.77
N LEU A 8 17.65 4.67 2.70
CA LEU A 8 16.93 4.72 1.45
C LEU A 8 17.04 6.12 0.86
N THR A 9 18.01 6.32 -0.02
CA THR A 9 18.16 7.57 -0.76
C THR A 9 17.09 7.66 -1.84
N PHE A 10 16.85 8.87 -2.37
CA PHE A 10 15.91 9.03 -3.49
C PHE A 10 16.34 8.21 -4.71
N ALA A 11 17.63 8.06 -4.94
CA ALA A 11 18.11 7.23 -6.04
C ALA A 11 17.76 5.75 -5.84
N LYS A 12 18.01 5.22 -4.65
CA LYS A 12 17.64 3.84 -4.31
C LYS A 12 16.14 3.64 -4.32
N TYR A 13 15.41 4.63 -3.83
CA TYR A 13 13.96 4.61 -3.81
C TYR A 13 13.41 4.53 -5.24
N GLY A 14 13.93 5.36 -6.13
CA GLY A 14 13.52 5.35 -7.53
C GLY A 14 13.77 4.01 -8.21
N THR A 15 14.92 3.39 -7.92
CA THR A 15 15.24 2.05 -8.44
C THR A 15 14.28 1.01 -7.89
N ALA A 16 14.03 1.05 -6.58
CA ALA A 16 13.12 0.08 -5.94
C ALA A 16 11.71 0.17 -6.49
N VAL A 17 11.20 1.39 -6.69
CA VAL A 17 9.86 1.58 -7.24
C VAL A 17 9.79 1.13 -8.69
N ARG A 18 10.84 1.37 -9.47
CA ARG A 18 10.89 0.89 -10.85
C ARG A 18 10.85 -0.64 -10.92
N GLU A 19 11.60 -1.30 -10.05
CA GLU A 19 11.59 -2.75 -9.97
C GLU A 19 10.22 -3.26 -9.52
N LEU A 20 9.59 -2.58 -8.58
CA LEU A 20 8.26 -2.92 -8.10
C LEU A 20 7.24 -2.80 -9.24
N ALA A 21 7.28 -1.72 -10.00
CA ALA A 21 6.41 -1.55 -11.16
C ALA A 21 6.62 -2.66 -12.19
N GLN A 22 7.87 -3.06 -12.38
CA GLN A 22 8.19 -4.14 -13.32
C GLN A 22 7.60 -5.48 -12.86
N LEU A 23 7.64 -5.76 -11.55
CA LEU A 23 7.02 -6.96 -11.02
C LEU A 23 5.53 -7.01 -11.30
N VAL A 24 4.85 -5.88 -11.11
CA VAL A 24 3.41 -5.78 -11.37
C VAL A 24 3.12 -6.01 -12.85
N ALA A 25 3.89 -5.35 -13.71
CA ALA A 25 3.72 -5.46 -15.17
C ALA A 25 4.00 -6.88 -15.66
N ASP A 26 5.06 -7.49 -15.17
CA ASP A 26 5.45 -8.85 -15.57
C ASP A 26 4.40 -9.89 -15.16
N ASP A 27 3.72 -9.64 -14.05
CA ASP A 27 2.65 -10.52 -13.59
C ASP A 27 1.34 -10.32 -14.37
N GLY A 28 1.30 -9.33 -15.24
CA GLY A 28 0.12 -9.05 -16.05
C GLY A 28 -1.02 -8.40 -15.30
N TYR A 29 -0.78 -7.91 -14.10
CA TYR A 29 -1.80 -7.22 -13.33
C TYR A 29 -1.96 -5.79 -13.82
N GLN A 30 -3.17 -5.47 -14.26
CA GLN A 30 -3.49 -4.12 -14.74
C GLN A 30 -4.50 -3.49 -13.79
N PRO A 31 -4.02 -2.78 -12.78
CA PRO A 31 -4.94 -2.15 -11.83
C PRO A 31 -5.69 -0.99 -12.47
N ASP A 32 -6.96 -0.87 -12.10
CA ASP A 32 -7.79 0.24 -12.52
C ASP A 32 -7.57 1.47 -11.65
N MET A 33 -7.14 1.25 -10.40
CA MET A 33 -6.81 2.32 -9.48
C MET A 33 -5.71 1.90 -8.52
N ILE A 34 -5.01 2.88 -8.01
CA ILE A 34 -4.00 2.69 -6.97
C ILE A 34 -4.49 3.36 -5.70
N LEU A 35 -4.43 2.64 -4.59
CA LEU A 35 -4.80 3.15 -3.28
C LEU A 35 -3.53 3.33 -2.46
N ALA A 36 -3.17 4.57 -2.18
CA ALA A 36 -2.00 4.91 -1.39
C ALA A 36 -2.34 4.90 0.08
N ILE A 37 -1.51 4.25 0.88
CA ILE A 37 -1.62 4.35 2.33
C ILE A 37 -0.73 5.50 2.79
N ALA A 38 -1.37 6.58 3.23
CA ALA A 38 -0.63 7.75 3.69
C ALA A 38 0.08 7.42 5.01
N ARG A 39 1.22 7.97 5.25
CA ARG A 39 1.93 8.93 4.38
C ARG A 39 2.96 8.23 3.51
N GLY A 40 3.54 7.13 4.01
CA GLY A 40 4.65 6.44 3.35
C GLY A 40 4.33 5.96 1.94
N GLY A 41 3.08 5.57 1.70
CA GLY A 41 2.67 5.08 0.40
C GLY A 41 2.44 6.13 -0.68
N LEU A 42 2.47 7.42 -0.32
CA LEU A 42 2.17 8.47 -1.29
C LEU A 42 3.17 8.51 -2.45
N PHE A 43 4.47 8.45 -2.16
CA PHE A 43 5.49 8.46 -3.20
C PHE A 43 5.47 7.18 -4.02
N VAL A 44 5.28 6.04 -3.35
CA VAL A 44 5.20 4.74 -4.01
C VAL A 44 4.04 4.72 -4.99
N ALA A 45 2.86 5.11 -4.52
CA ALA A 45 1.65 5.10 -5.34
C ALA A 45 1.75 6.06 -6.51
N GLY A 46 2.26 7.27 -6.28
CA GLY A 46 2.43 8.24 -7.36
C GLY A 46 3.37 7.74 -8.43
N SER A 47 4.49 7.18 -8.02
CA SER A 47 5.48 6.64 -8.96
C SER A 47 4.94 5.43 -9.72
N LEU A 48 4.23 4.53 -9.04
CA LEU A 48 3.60 3.38 -9.69
C LEU A 48 2.53 3.83 -10.69
N GLY A 49 1.78 4.88 -10.34
CA GLY A 49 0.78 5.44 -11.24
C GLY A 49 1.37 5.88 -12.57
N TYR A 50 2.50 6.58 -12.52
CA TYR A 50 3.20 6.98 -13.74
C TYR A 50 3.77 5.78 -14.49
N ALA A 51 4.42 4.87 -13.77
CA ALA A 51 5.06 3.73 -14.41
C ALA A 51 4.07 2.77 -15.05
N LEU A 52 2.92 2.58 -14.45
CA LEU A 52 1.88 1.65 -14.92
C LEU A 52 0.80 2.33 -15.75
N GLY A 53 0.86 3.65 -15.92
CA GLY A 53 -0.15 4.38 -16.67
C GLY A 53 -1.50 4.45 -16.00
N VAL A 54 -1.55 4.40 -14.67
CA VAL A 54 -2.79 4.46 -13.90
C VAL A 54 -2.97 5.86 -13.33
N LYS A 55 -4.04 6.53 -13.72
CA LYS A 55 -4.33 7.89 -13.27
C LYS A 55 -5.22 7.96 -12.05
N ASN A 56 -6.05 6.95 -11.83
CA ASN A 56 -6.95 6.91 -10.69
C ASN A 56 -6.17 6.55 -9.44
N LEU A 57 -5.95 7.54 -8.59
CA LEU A 57 -5.16 7.37 -7.39
C LEU A 57 -5.93 7.96 -6.22
N TYR A 58 -6.10 7.15 -5.19
CA TYR A 58 -6.81 7.54 -3.97
C TYR A 58 -5.90 7.36 -2.77
N VAL A 59 -6.21 8.05 -1.71
CA VAL A 59 -5.40 8.05 -0.49
C VAL A 59 -6.26 7.61 0.68
N MET A 60 -5.71 6.72 1.48
CA MET A 60 -6.33 6.28 2.72
C MET A 60 -5.36 6.50 3.86
N ASN A 61 -5.84 7.06 4.96
CA ASN A 61 -5.04 7.25 6.16
C ASN A 61 -5.63 6.38 7.27
N VAL A 62 -4.79 5.55 7.85
CA VAL A 62 -5.20 4.58 8.87
C VAL A 62 -4.28 4.71 10.07
N GLU A 63 -4.86 4.81 11.26
CA GLU A 63 -4.09 4.89 12.50
C GLU A 63 -4.60 3.88 13.53
N PHE A 64 -3.65 3.40 14.34
CA PHE A 64 -3.94 2.49 15.45
C PHE A 64 -3.63 3.21 16.75
N TYR A 65 -4.63 3.75 17.44
CA TYR A 65 -4.42 4.28 18.78
C TYR A 65 -5.74 4.41 19.54
N THR A 66 -5.65 4.34 20.84
CA THR A 66 -6.81 4.46 21.74
C THR A 66 -6.93 5.84 22.36
N GLY A 67 -5.86 6.62 22.29
CA GLY A 67 -5.76 7.90 22.92
C GLY A 67 -4.31 8.19 23.22
N VAL A 68 -4.07 8.94 24.27
CA VAL A 68 -2.70 9.33 24.62
C VAL A 68 -1.88 8.11 25.01
N ASN A 69 -0.82 7.86 24.28
CA ASN A 69 0.17 6.82 24.55
C ASN A 69 -0.34 5.37 24.45
N GLU A 70 -1.51 5.17 23.89
CA GLU A 70 -2.03 3.82 23.70
C GLU A 70 -2.39 3.57 22.25
N ARG A 71 -2.30 2.30 21.85
CA ARG A 71 -2.68 1.87 20.52
C ARG A 71 -3.95 1.04 20.58
N LEU A 72 -4.82 1.24 19.61
CA LEU A 72 -5.94 0.33 19.40
C LEU A 72 -5.45 -0.96 18.77
N ASP A 73 -6.11 -2.05 19.09
CA ASP A 73 -5.88 -3.31 18.38
C ASP A 73 -6.41 -3.26 16.95
N VAL A 74 -7.35 -2.36 16.71
CA VAL A 74 -7.90 -2.12 15.37
C VAL A 74 -7.60 -0.70 14.93
N PRO A 75 -7.34 -0.48 13.63
CA PRO A 75 -7.04 0.86 13.13
C PRO A 75 -8.29 1.73 13.10
N VAL A 76 -8.06 3.02 13.22
CA VAL A 76 -9.07 4.03 12.98
C VAL A 76 -8.80 4.64 11.61
N MET A 77 -9.80 4.61 10.75
CA MET A 77 -9.70 5.24 9.45
C MET A 77 -10.02 6.72 9.59
N LEU A 78 -9.09 7.56 9.15
CA LEU A 78 -9.23 9.01 9.25
C LEU A 78 -9.74 9.59 7.94
N PRO A 79 -10.59 10.63 8.01
CA PRO A 79 -11.02 11.31 6.79
C PRO A 79 -9.86 12.14 6.20
N PRO A 80 -9.85 12.39 4.86
CA PRO A 80 -10.80 11.87 3.90
C PRO A 80 -10.54 10.39 3.59
N TYR A 81 -11.58 9.67 3.32
CA TYR A 81 -11.46 8.26 2.96
C TYR A 81 -12.02 8.04 1.55
N VAL A 82 -11.65 6.91 0.99
CA VAL A 82 -12.08 6.54 -0.35
C VAL A 82 -13.53 6.04 -0.31
N ASP A 83 -14.34 6.55 -1.22
CA ASP A 83 -15.68 6.02 -1.45
C ASP A 83 -15.63 5.12 -2.68
N PHE A 84 -15.87 3.83 -2.47
CA PHE A 84 -15.81 2.84 -3.54
C PHE A 84 -17.15 2.66 -4.27
N VAL A 85 -17.89 3.73 -4.45
CA VAL A 85 -19.11 3.66 -5.25
C VAL A 85 -18.74 3.28 -6.69
N ASP A 86 -19.44 2.30 -7.24
CA ASP A 86 -19.25 1.83 -8.62
C ASP A 86 -17.90 1.17 -8.90
N THR A 87 -17.27 0.57 -7.87
CA THR A 87 -15.99 -0.08 -8.04
C THR A 87 -16.06 -1.60 -8.04
N ASN A 88 -17.24 -2.18 -8.17
CA ASN A 88 -17.42 -3.64 -8.08
C ASN A 88 -16.58 -4.44 -9.06
N ALA A 89 -16.25 -3.87 -10.20
CA ALA A 89 -15.43 -4.51 -11.23
C ALA A 89 -13.98 -4.03 -11.21
N ALA A 90 -13.63 -3.14 -10.27
CA ALA A 90 -12.31 -2.54 -10.25
C ALA A 90 -11.26 -3.49 -9.66
N ARG A 91 -10.06 -3.43 -10.25
CA ARG A 91 -8.87 -4.07 -9.69
C ARG A 91 -8.03 -3.00 -9.04
N ILE A 92 -7.69 -3.22 -7.78
CA ILE A 92 -6.98 -2.22 -6.97
C ILE A 92 -5.59 -2.71 -6.64
N LEU A 93 -4.63 -1.78 -6.71
CA LEU A 93 -3.29 -1.99 -6.20
C LEU A 93 -3.09 -1.09 -4.98
N VAL A 94 -2.96 -1.70 -3.81
CA VAL A 94 -2.68 -0.97 -2.57
C VAL A 94 -1.18 -0.78 -2.48
N ALA A 95 -0.75 0.46 -2.28
CA ALA A 95 0.67 0.80 -2.25
C ALA A 95 1.07 1.42 -0.91
N ASP A 96 2.17 0.94 -0.36
CA ASP A 96 2.78 1.48 0.84
C ASP A 96 4.30 1.38 0.74
N ASP A 97 5.01 2.03 1.65
CA ASP A 97 6.48 1.97 1.66
C ASP A 97 6.97 0.69 2.32
N VAL A 98 6.41 0.32 3.45
CA VAL A 98 6.87 -0.84 4.21
C VAL A 98 5.69 -1.58 4.84
N ALA A 99 5.75 -2.91 4.76
CA ALA A 99 4.88 -3.79 5.55
C ALA A 99 5.67 -4.19 6.80
N ASP A 100 5.43 -3.51 7.91
CA ASP A 100 6.11 -3.81 9.18
C ASP A 100 5.39 -4.95 9.90
N THR A 101 4.37 -4.67 10.70
CA THR A 101 3.53 -5.72 11.29
C THR A 101 2.51 -6.25 10.30
N GLY A 102 2.14 -5.44 9.34
CA GLY A 102 1.14 -5.77 8.33
C GLY A 102 -0.29 -5.48 8.73
N HIS A 103 -0.52 -4.96 9.93
CA HIS A 103 -1.89 -4.70 10.41
C HIS A 103 -2.62 -3.67 9.56
N THR A 104 -1.93 -2.61 9.16
CA THR A 104 -2.52 -1.58 8.29
C THR A 104 -2.94 -2.16 6.95
N LEU A 105 -2.04 -2.92 6.32
CA LEU A 105 -2.33 -3.55 5.02
C LEU A 105 -3.47 -4.55 5.13
N GLU A 106 -3.49 -5.34 6.20
CA GLU A 106 -4.57 -6.29 6.44
C GLU A 106 -5.91 -5.59 6.56
N TYR A 107 -5.95 -4.49 7.30
CA TYR A 107 -7.17 -3.71 7.46
C TYR A 107 -7.65 -3.14 6.12
N VAL A 108 -6.73 -2.54 5.37
CA VAL A 108 -7.07 -1.93 4.07
C VAL A 108 -7.56 -2.98 3.10
N ARG A 109 -6.89 -4.13 3.05
CA ARG A 109 -7.33 -5.23 2.19
C ARG A 109 -8.71 -5.72 2.56
N SER A 110 -8.97 -5.90 3.85
CA SER A 110 -10.29 -6.31 4.35
C SER A 110 -11.35 -5.26 4.05
N PHE A 111 -11.00 -3.98 4.15
CA PHE A 111 -11.91 -2.90 3.81
C PHE A 111 -12.34 -2.98 2.35
N CYS A 112 -11.43 -3.35 1.46
CA CYS A 112 -11.73 -3.45 0.03
C CYS A 112 -12.52 -4.72 -0.34
N GLU A 113 -12.40 -5.77 0.45
CA GLU A 113 -13.08 -7.03 0.16
C GLU A 113 -14.59 -6.84 0.03
N GLY A 114 -15.17 -7.45 -0.98
CA GLY A 114 -16.58 -7.34 -1.26
C GLY A 114 -17.02 -6.04 -1.92
N LYS A 115 -16.09 -5.08 -2.06
CA LYS A 115 -16.38 -3.77 -2.69
C LYS A 115 -15.74 -3.64 -4.07
N VAL A 116 -14.72 -4.46 -4.34
CA VAL A 116 -13.97 -4.41 -5.59
C VAL A 116 -13.77 -5.83 -6.12
N ALA A 117 -13.36 -5.93 -7.38
CA ALA A 117 -13.16 -7.24 -8.01
C ALA A 117 -11.91 -7.94 -7.49
N GLU A 118 -10.82 -7.20 -7.32
CA GLU A 118 -9.55 -7.77 -6.90
C GLU A 118 -8.72 -6.73 -6.20
N VAL A 119 -7.97 -7.15 -5.17
CA VAL A 119 -7.05 -6.29 -4.42
C VAL A 119 -5.70 -6.99 -4.36
N ARG A 120 -4.65 -6.27 -4.75
CA ARG A 120 -3.27 -6.72 -4.56
C ARG A 120 -2.48 -5.64 -3.86
N THR A 121 -1.39 -6.04 -3.22
CA THR A 121 -0.56 -5.17 -2.40
C THR A 121 0.84 -5.07 -2.96
N ALA A 122 1.40 -3.86 -2.95
CA ALA A 122 2.76 -3.58 -3.39
C ALA A 122 3.46 -2.70 -2.37
N VAL A 123 4.61 -3.13 -1.89
CA VAL A 123 5.42 -2.37 -0.94
C VAL A 123 6.87 -2.40 -1.36
N VAL A 124 7.62 -1.37 -0.95
CA VAL A 124 9.06 -1.33 -1.21
C VAL A 124 9.79 -2.33 -0.34
N ASP A 125 9.34 -2.52 0.89
CA ASP A 125 9.97 -3.46 1.82
C ASP A 125 8.91 -4.18 2.65
N GLU A 126 9.15 -5.46 2.91
CA GLU A 126 8.29 -6.28 3.77
C GLU A 126 9.14 -6.90 4.86
N LYS A 127 8.80 -6.60 6.11
CA LYS A 127 9.55 -7.14 7.23
C LYS A 127 9.10 -8.56 7.57
N PRO A 128 9.99 -9.38 8.14
CA PRO A 128 9.66 -10.78 8.43
C PRO A 128 8.46 -10.96 9.35
N GLN A 129 8.21 -10.00 10.25
CA GLN A 129 7.09 -10.09 11.19
C GLN A 129 5.74 -9.68 10.58
N SER A 130 5.72 -9.23 9.35
CA SER A 130 4.46 -8.83 8.72
C SER A 130 3.48 -10.00 8.64
N ILE A 131 2.25 -9.78 9.10
CA ILE A 131 1.19 -10.77 9.01
C ILE A 131 0.62 -10.87 7.59
N VAL A 132 0.88 -9.87 6.76
CA VAL A 132 0.48 -9.85 5.36
C VAL A 132 1.69 -10.15 4.50
N LYS A 133 1.54 -11.13 3.62
CA LYS A 133 2.52 -11.34 2.55
C LYS A 133 2.05 -10.53 1.35
N CYS A 134 2.78 -9.48 1.05
CA CYS A 134 2.42 -8.61 -0.06
C CYS A 134 2.61 -9.31 -1.38
N ASP A 135 1.76 -8.99 -2.35
CA ASP A 135 1.81 -9.60 -3.66
C ASP A 135 3.07 -9.18 -4.41
N TYR A 136 3.50 -7.96 -4.22
CA TYR A 136 4.70 -7.41 -4.85
C TYR A 136 5.57 -6.70 -3.81
N VAL A 137 6.83 -7.06 -3.78
CA VAL A 137 7.80 -6.49 -2.84
C VAL A 137 9.11 -6.15 -3.54
#